data_88168de0d0802d2a672864a0413504d3
#
_entry.id   88168de0d0802d2a672864a0413504d3
#
_cell.length_a   1.000
_cell.length_b   1.000
_cell.length_c   1.000
_cell.angle_alpha   90.00
_cell.angle_beta   90.00
_cell.angle_gamma   90.00
#
_symmetry.space_group_name_H-M   'P 1'
#
loop_
_entity.id
_entity.type
_entity.pdbx_description
1 polymer ?
#
loop_
_entity_poly.entity_id
_entity_poly.type
_entity_poly.pdbx_seq_one_letter_code
_entity_poly.pdbx_strand_id
1 'polypeptide(L)'
;MIGTPYTEGPKLMAQVEEHAKKYPIDIMKNQRVKNIEKKDLIEVELENGAVLKAKTAVLSVGARWRNVNVPGEEEFRTKGVTNCPHCDGPIFTGKKVAVIGGGNSGIEAAIDLAGLADHVYVLEFLPTLKADQVLQDRVHQLENVTVLTNVATKEIHGSDQVEAITYLNRANNEEHKIELSGVFVQIGL
;
A
#
# COMPACT_ATOMS: atom_id res chain seq x y z
N MET A 1 -0.41 -22.17 -4.13
CA MET A 1 -0.82 -22.35 -5.56
C MET A 1 -1.43 -23.74 -5.71
N ILE A 2 -2.40 -23.89 -6.60
CA ILE A 2 -3.01 -25.19 -6.91
C ILE A 2 -1.91 -26.14 -7.40
N GLY A 3 -1.82 -27.34 -6.82
CA GLY A 3 -0.81 -28.36 -7.15
C GLY A 3 0.57 -28.16 -6.48
N THR A 4 0.80 -27.10 -5.72
CA THR A 4 2.06 -26.86 -5.00
C THR A 4 1.76 -26.46 -3.56
N PRO A 5 1.59 -27.43 -2.65
CA PRO A 5 1.16 -27.16 -1.26
C PRO A 5 2.21 -26.36 -0.45
N TYR A 6 3.50 -26.53 -0.77
CA TYR A 6 4.59 -25.80 -0.14
C TYR A 6 5.70 -25.52 -1.16
N THR A 7 6.19 -24.27 -1.19
CA THR A 7 7.36 -23.88 -1.99
C THR A 7 7.92 -22.55 -1.48
N GLU A 8 9.15 -22.26 -1.86
CA GLU A 8 9.80 -20.97 -1.61
C GLU A 8 9.69 -20.09 -2.86
N GLY A 9 9.62 -18.76 -2.68
CA GLY A 9 9.46 -17.81 -3.77
C GLY A 9 10.47 -18.00 -4.92
N PRO A 10 11.78 -18.06 -4.66
CA PRO A 10 12.78 -18.26 -5.71
C PRO A 10 12.60 -19.57 -6.49
N LYS A 11 12.27 -20.65 -5.80
CA LYS A 11 12.02 -21.96 -6.40
C LYS A 11 10.77 -21.97 -7.31
N LEU A 12 9.70 -21.32 -6.84
CA LEU A 12 8.49 -21.16 -7.63
C LEU A 12 8.77 -20.34 -8.91
N MET A 13 9.49 -19.22 -8.79
CA MET A 13 9.82 -18.39 -9.94
C MET A 13 10.70 -19.11 -10.96
N ALA A 14 11.65 -19.93 -10.50
CA ALA A 14 12.46 -20.75 -11.39
C ALA A 14 11.60 -21.74 -12.18
N GLN A 15 10.63 -22.39 -11.54
CA GLN A 15 9.68 -23.30 -12.21
C GLN A 15 8.79 -22.57 -13.22
N VAL A 16 8.31 -21.35 -12.89
CA VAL A 16 7.51 -20.53 -13.82
C VAL A 16 8.34 -20.13 -15.04
N GLU A 17 9.60 -19.72 -14.84
CA GLU A 17 10.50 -19.37 -15.94
C GLU A 17 10.80 -20.59 -16.82
N GLU A 18 11.06 -21.75 -16.23
CA GLU A 18 11.27 -23.02 -16.96
C GLU A 18 10.04 -23.39 -17.78
N HIS A 19 8.85 -23.21 -17.22
CA HIS A 19 7.61 -23.43 -17.94
C HIS A 19 7.46 -22.45 -19.13
N ALA A 20 7.74 -21.16 -18.93
CA ALA A 20 7.67 -20.17 -20.00
C ALA A 20 8.61 -20.51 -21.17
N LYS A 21 9.84 -20.98 -20.87
CA LYS A 21 10.82 -21.40 -21.89
C LYS A 21 10.41 -22.59 -22.75
N LYS A 22 9.34 -23.31 -22.41
CA LYS A 22 8.77 -24.37 -23.27
C LYS A 22 8.04 -23.82 -24.49
N TYR A 23 7.76 -22.53 -24.49
CA TYR A 23 7.09 -21.85 -25.62
C TYR A 23 8.12 -21.04 -26.43
N PRO A 24 7.87 -20.76 -27.71
CA PRO A 24 8.76 -19.99 -28.56
C PRO A 24 8.68 -18.49 -28.20
N ILE A 25 9.23 -18.11 -27.05
CA ILE A 25 9.29 -16.75 -26.55
C ILE A 25 10.72 -16.35 -26.23
N ASP A 26 11.05 -15.09 -26.42
CA ASP A 26 12.31 -14.49 -26.01
C ASP A 26 12.16 -13.80 -24.65
N ILE A 27 13.02 -14.13 -23.69
CA ILE A 27 13.05 -13.52 -22.37
C ILE A 27 14.28 -12.61 -22.28
N MET A 28 14.06 -11.30 -22.31
CA MET A 28 15.11 -10.30 -22.17
C MET A 28 15.25 -9.89 -20.71
N LYS A 29 16.27 -10.40 -20.02
CA LYS A 29 16.56 -10.07 -18.61
C LYS A 29 17.36 -8.78 -18.50
N ASN A 30 17.20 -8.08 -17.37
CA ASN A 30 17.95 -6.86 -17.03
C ASN A 30 17.82 -5.75 -18.08
N GLN A 31 16.71 -5.70 -18.79
CA GLN A 31 16.38 -4.63 -19.73
C GLN A 31 15.29 -3.75 -19.11
N ARG A 32 15.62 -2.48 -18.93
CA ARG A 32 14.66 -1.51 -18.43
C ARG A 32 14.02 -0.78 -19.58
N VAL A 33 12.69 -0.70 -19.56
CA VAL A 33 11.90 0.07 -20.52
C VAL A 33 11.97 1.54 -20.12
N LYS A 34 12.36 2.40 -21.06
CA LYS A 34 12.43 3.86 -20.89
C LYS A 34 11.13 4.53 -21.32
N ASN A 35 10.58 4.10 -22.46
CA ASN A 35 9.37 4.67 -23.03
C ASN A 35 8.58 3.63 -23.81
N ILE A 36 7.27 3.84 -23.91
CA ILE A 36 6.36 3.05 -24.76
C ILE A 36 5.49 4.04 -25.52
N GLU A 37 5.50 3.94 -26.84
CA GLU A 37 4.75 4.81 -27.72
C GLU A 37 3.95 4.01 -28.74
N LYS A 38 2.69 4.41 -28.98
CA LYS A 38 1.85 3.81 -30.03
C LYS A 38 1.99 4.64 -31.30
N LYS A 39 2.56 4.03 -32.34
CA LYS A 39 2.59 4.50 -33.72
C LYS A 39 1.81 3.51 -34.60
N ASP A 40 2.26 3.24 -35.81
CA ASP A 40 1.72 2.14 -36.64
C ASP A 40 1.88 0.79 -35.93
N LEU A 41 3.00 0.62 -35.25
CA LEU A 41 3.28 -0.43 -34.27
C LEU A 41 3.50 0.19 -32.90
N ILE A 42 3.43 -0.62 -31.85
CA ILE A 42 3.87 -0.21 -30.52
C ILE A 42 5.40 -0.27 -30.49
N GLU A 43 6.02 0.85 -30.20
CA GLU A 43 7.48 0.97 -30.03
C GLU A 43 7.82 1.01 -28.53
N VAL A 44 8.70 0.12 -28.11
CA VAL A 44 9.20 0.02 -26.74
C VAL A 44 10.68 0.38 -26.73
N GLU A 45 11.03 1.56 -26.24
CA GLU A 45 12.40 2.04 -26.11
C GLU A 45 13.00 1.52 -24.79
N LEU A 46 14.17 0.90 -24.86
CA LEU A 46 14.95 0.44 -23.72
C LEU A 46 15.98 1.50 -23.29
N GLU A 47 16.44 1.46 -22.05
CA GLU A 47 17.47 2.41 -21.54
C GLU A 47 18.80 2.32 -22.31
N ASN A 48 19.12 1.16 -22.90
CA ASN A 48 20.30 0.97 -23.75
C ASN A 48 20.15 1.55 -25.15
N GLY A 49 19.02 2.19 -25.47
CA GLY A 49 18.72 2.81 -26.77
C GLY A 49 18.13 1.85 -27.82
N ALA A 50 17.98 0.56 -27.52
CA ALA A 50 17.32 -0.36 -28.44
C ALA A 50 15.80 -0.09 -28.48
N VAL A 51 15.17 -0.30 -29.65
CA VAL A 51 13.74 -0.15 -29.85
C VAL A 51 13.15 -1.47 -30.34
N LEU A 52 12.21 -2.00 -29.56
CA LEU A 52 11.41 -3.17 -29.92
C LEU A 52 10.10 -2.70 -30.55
N LYS A 53 9.63 -3.42 -31.59
CA LYS A 53 8.37 -3.11 -32.26
C LYS A 53 7.43 -4.28 -32.19
N ALA A 54 6.17 -4.05 -31.79
CA ALA A 54 5.16 -5.07 -31.64
C ALA A 54 3.78 -4.59 -32.10
N LYS A 55 2.94 -5.52 -32.52
CA LYS A 55 1.53 -5.22 -32.84
C LYS A 55 0.70 -4.97 -31.58
N THR A 56 1.05 -5.64 -30.48
CA THR A 56 0.39 -5.54 -29.18
C THR A 56 1.44 -5.53 -28.07
N ALA A 57 1.10 -4.95 -26.91
CA ALA A 57 1.91 -5.01 -25.70
C ALA A 57 1.03 -5.31 -24.49
N VAL A 58 1.52 -6.17 -23.59
CA VAL A 58 0.91 -6.42 -22.28
C VAL A 58 1.80 -5.81 -21.22
N LEU A 59 1.26 -4.89 -20.44
CA LEU A 59 1.97 -4.20 -19.36
C LEU A 59 1.73 -4.93 -18.04
N SER A 60 2.75 -5.61 -17.52
CA SER A 60 2.73 -6.31 -16.24
C SER A 60 3.80 -5.76 -15.32
N VAL A 61 3.74 -4.44 -15.10
CA VAL A 61 4.79 -3.67 -14.41
C VAL A 61 4.62 -3.65 -12.88
N GLY A 62 3.59 -4.32 -12.36
CA GLY A 62 3.25 -4.27 -10.94
C GLY A 62 2.70 -2.92 -10.53
N ALA A 63 2.71 -2.67 -9.23
CA ALA A 63 2.20 -1.44 -8.63
C ALA A 63 3.13 -0.96 -7.52
N ARG A 64 3.04 0.32 -7.17
CA ARG A 64 3.72 0.91 -6.02
C ARG A 64 2.71 1.62 -5.16
N TRP A 65 2.82 1.41 -3.86
CA TRP A 65 2.05 2.15 -2.89
C TRP A 65 2.37 3.64 -2.96
N ARG A 66 1.34 4.46 -2.85
CA ARG A 66 1.51 5.90 -2.72
C ARG A 66 1.98 6.25 -1.32
N ASN A 67 2.84 7.24 -1.24
CA ASN A 67 3.30 7.83 0.01
C ASN A 67 2.42 9.03 0.38
N VAL A 68 2.26 9.28 1.67
CA VAL A 68 1.62 10.50 2.19
C VAL A 68 2.52 11.71 1.97
N ASN A 69 3.85 11.48 1.91
CA ASN A 69 4.92 12.46 1.75
C ASN A 69 4.95 13.50 2.90
N VAL A 70 4.86 13.00 4.12
CA VAL A 70 5.00 13.81 5.34
C VAL A 70 6.30 13.48 6.08
N PRO A 71 6.83 14.41 6.91
CA PRO A 71 7.98 14.12 7.78
C PRO A 71 7.73 12.86 8.61
N GLY A 72 8.78 12.04 8.78
CA GLY A 72 8.75 10.78 9.51
C GLY A 72 8.26 9.57 8.70
N GLU A 73 7.55 9.73 7.58
CA GLU A 73 7.06 8.57 6.82
C GLU A 73 8.18 7.67 6.33
N GLU A 74 9.21 8.23 5.70
CA GLU A 74 10.33 7.46 5.18
C GLU A 74 11.30 7.01 6.29
N GLU A 75 11.51 7.84 7.29
CA GLU A 75 12.39 7.55 8.44
C GLU A 75 11.92 6.33 9.23
N PHE A 76 10.60 6.24 9.45
CA PHE A 76 10.00 5.15 10.21
C PHE A 76 9.45 4.02 9.34
N ARG A 77 9.76 3.99 8.04
CA ARG A 77 9.45 2.85 7.17
C ARG A 77 10.12 1.59 7.74
N THR A 78 9.36 0.52 7.90
CA THR A 78 9.75 -0.72 8.60
C THR A 78 10.01 -0.58 10.12
N LYS A 79 9.81 0.62 10.68
CA LYS A 79 9.94 0.89 12.12
C LYS A 79 8.61 1.40 12.71
N GLY A 80 7.50 0.94 12.16
CA GLY A 80 6.15 1.34 12.55
C GLY A 80 5.32 1.93 11.41
N VAL A 81 5.95 2.40 10.31
CA VAL A 81 5.23 2.77 9.08
C VAL A 81 5.26 1.60 8.10
N THR A 82 4.10 1.18 7.62
CA THR A 82 3.93 0.04 6.72
C THR A 82 2.74 0.22 5.77
N ASN A 83 2.68 -0.63 4.72
CA ASN A 83 1.56 -0.67 3.78
C ASN A 83 0.82 -2.03 3.81
N CYS A 84 1.24 -2.98 4.64
CA CYS A 84 0.68 -4.33 4.65
C CYS A 84 0.05 -4.69 6.00
N PRO A 85 -1.28 -4.51 6.19
CA PRO A 85 -1.94 -4.86 7.44
C PRO A 85 -1.85 -6.35 7.77
N HIS A 86 -1.95 -7.23 6.78
CA HIS A 86 -1.84 -8.68 7.00
C HIS A 86 -0.41 -9.14 7.34
N CYS A 87 0.63 -8.45 6.79
CA CYS A 87 2.02 -8.81 7.05
C CYS A 87 2.45 -8.36 8.45
N ASP A 88 2.16 -7.12 8.79
CA ASP A 88 2.72 -6.43 9.95
C ASP A 88 1.70 -6.25 11.09
N GLY A 89 0.39 -6.40 10.82
CA GLY A 89 -0.66 -6.25 11.82
C GLY A 89 -0.41 -7.01 13.12
N PRO A 90 0.03 -8.28 13.09
CA PRO A 90 0.32 -9.05 14.30
C PRO A 90 1.35 -8.42 15.25
N ILE A 91 2.29 -7.60 14.74
CA ILE A 91 3.30 -6.87 15.55
C ILE A 91 2.64 -5.81 16.45
N PHE A 92 1.46 -5.35 16.07
CA PHE A 92 0.71 -4.28 16.75
C PHE A 92 -0.45 -4.81 17.62
N THR A 93 -0.46 -6.11 17.93
CA THR A 93 -1.47 -6.70 18.83
C THR A 93 -1.46 -5.98 20.18
N GLY A 94 -2.64 -5.50 20.61
CA GLY A 94 -2.83 -4.75 21.87
C GLY A 94 -2.24 -3.34 21.86
N LYS A 95 -1.87 -2.79 20.70
CA LYS A 95 -1.34 -1.43 20.55
C LYS A 95 -2.33 -0.54 19.81
N LYS A 96 -2.13 0.78 19.91
CA LYS A 96 -2.87 1.76 19.09
C LYS A 96 -2.18 1.94 17.75
N VAL A 97 -2.95 2.01 16.68
CA VAL A 97 -2.45 2.19 15.32
C VAL A 97 -3.30 3.21 14.55
N ALA A 98 -2.73 3.77 13.49
CA ALA A 98 -3.48 4.57 12.52
C ALA A 98 -3.48 3.90 11.14
N VAL A 99 -4.57 4.09 10.42
CA VAL A 99 -4.71 3.81 8.99
C VAL A 99 -4.93 5.13 8.28
N ILE A 100 -4.07 5.48 7.33
CA ILE A 100 -4.22 6.68 6.52
C ILE A 100 -4.89 6.28 5.20
N GLY A 101 -6.10 6.80 4.98
CA GLY A 101 -6.94 6.52 3.82
C GLY A 101 -8.26 5.86 4.15
N GLY A 102 -9.35 6.39 3.60
CA GLY A 102 -10.74 5.95 3.82
C GLY A 102 -11.41 5.35 2.57
N GLY A 103 -10.63 4.83 1.63
CA GLY A 103 -11.10 3.97 0.53
C GLY A 103 -11.27 2.52 0.98
N ASN A 104 -11.66 1.61 0.05
CA ASN A 104 -11.88 0.19 0.36
C ASN A 104 -10.68 -0.42 1.08
N SER A 105 -9.46 -0.27 0.56
CA SER A 105 -8.26 -0.84 1.18
C SER A 105 -8.00 -0.31 2.60
N GLY A 106 -8.26 0.98 2.84
CA GLY A 106 -8.06 1.58 4.18
C GLY A 106 -9.09 1.08 5.19
N ILE A 107 -10.35 0.99 4.78
CA ILE A 107 -11.41 0.52 5.68
C ILE A 107 -11.30 -1.00 5.93
N GLU A 108 -10.95 -1.81 4.91
CA GLU A 108 -10.63 -3.23 5.10
C GLU A 108 -9.47 -3.41 6.07
N ALA A 109 -8.38 -2.65 5.88
CA ALA A 109 -7.24 -2.65 6.80
C ALA A 109 -7.64 -2.29 8.24
N ALA A 110 -8.50 -1.29 8.41
CA ALA A 110 -8.97 -0.88 9.74
C ALA A 110 -9.82 -1.97 10.41
N ILE A 111 -10.69 -2.65 9.65
CA ILE A 111 -11.51 -3.77 10.14
C ILE A 111 -10.62 -4.95 10.57
N ASP A 112 -9.62 -5.30 9.76
CA ASP A 112 -8.71 -6.40 10.08
C ASP A 112 -7.85 -6.08 11.31
N LEU A 113 -7.30 -4.86 11.38
CA LEU A 113 -6.51 -4.40 12.50
C LEU A 113 -7.32 -4.28 13.80
N ALA A 114 -8.61 -3.95 13.72
CA ALA A 114 -9.48 -3.89 14.90
C ALA A 114 -9.59 -5.23 15.64
N GLY A 115 -9.38 -6.35 14.93
CA GLY A 115 -9.32 -7.69 15.56
C GLY A 115 -8.02 -7.98 16.33
N LEU A 116 -7.01 -7.11 16.21
CA LEU A 116 -5.67 -7.31 16.81
C LEU A 116 -5.27 -6.14 17.72
N ALA A 117 -5.48 -4.92 17.27
CA ALA A 117 -5.07 -3.69 17.94
C ALA A 117 -5.99 -3.32 19.09
N ASP A 118 -5.47 -2.59 20.07
CA ASP A 118 -6.26 -1.98 21.14
C ASP A 118 -7.20 -0.90 20.58
N HIS A 119 -6.67 -0.06 19.67
CA HIS A 119 -7.47 0.96 19.01
C HIS A 119 -6.93 1.29 17.62
N VAL A 120 -7.83 1.53 16.66
CA VAL A 120 -7.51 1.90 15.28
C VAL A 120 -8.08 3.30 14.97
N TYR A 121 -7.22 4.21 14.55
CA TYR A 121 -7.61 5.53 14.05
C TYR A 121 -7.56 5.53 12.52
N VAL A 122 -8.68 5.78 11.86
CA VAL A 122 -8.72 5.99 10.40
C VAL A 122 -8.65 7.48 10.13
N LEU A 123 -7.63 7.91 9.39
CA LEU A 123 -7.44 9.31 8.99
C LEU A 123 -7.76 9.46 7.50
N GLU A 124 -8.86 10.14 7.18
CA GLU A 124 -9.28 10.38 5.79
C GLU A 124 -9.23 11.87 5.46
N PHE A 125 -8.52 12.19 4.37
CA PHE A 125 -8.36 13.56 3.89
C PHE A 125 -9.67 14.18 3.39
N LEU A 126 -10.52 13.39 2.77
CA LEU A 126 -11.80 13.85 2.26
C LEU A 126 -12.84 13.98 3.39
N PRO A 127 -13.90 14.80 3.20
CA PRO A 127 -14.95 14.94 4.20
C PRO A 127 -15.82 13.69 4.37
N THR A 128 -15.71 12.73 3.46
CA THR A 128 -16.47 11.47 3.47
C THR A 128 -15.58 10.31 3.07
N LEU A 129 -15.84 9.13 3.63
CA LEU A 129 -15.21 7.89 3.20
C LEU A 129 -15.56 7.59 1.73
N LYS A 130 -14.63 6.93 1.03
CA LYS A 130 -14.80 6.46 -0.36
C LYS A 130 -14.92 4.96 -0.48
N ALA A 131 -14.91 4.26 0.64
CA ALA A 131 -15.16 2.82 0.70
C ALA A 131 -16.62 2.50 0.34
N ASP A 132 -16.86 1.26 -0.07
CA ASP A 132 -18.19 0.72 -0.31
C ASP A 132 -19.05 0.79 0.97
N GLN A 133 -20.34 1.01 0.82
CA GLN A 133 -21.25 1.24 1.96
C GLN A 133 -21.20 0.09 2.97
N VAL A 134 -21.11 -1.16 2.51
CA VAL A 134 -21.02 -2.33 3.37
C VAL A 134 -19.80 -2.32 4.30
N LEU A 135 -18.67 -1.78 3.81
CA LEU A 135 -17.45 -1.61 4.61
C LEU A 135 -17.59 -0.46 5.61
N GLN A 136 -18.21 0.64 5.17
CA GLN A 136 -18.50 1.77 6.05
C GLN A 136 -19.42 1.37 7.20
N ASP A 137 -20.50 0.64 6.92
CA ASP A 137 -21.44 0.16 7.92
C ASP A 137 -20.75 -0.77 8.94
N ARG A 138 -19.83 -1.63 8.44
CA ARG A 138 -19.08 -2.54 9.29
C ARG A 138 -18.07 -1.83 10.18
N VAL A 139 -17.29 -0.89 9.65
CA VAL A 139 -16.28 -0.18 10.45
C VAL A 139 -16.90 0.69 11.54
N HIS A 140 -18.06 1.28 11.29
CA HIS A 140 -18.79 2.09 12.28
C HIS A 140 -19.41 1.28 13.42
N GLN A 141 -19.52 -0.06 13.30
CA GLN A 141 -19.98 -0.94 14.37
C GLN A 141 -18.86 -1.36 15.33
N LEU A 142 -17.60 -1.05 15.00
CA LEU A 142 -16.44 -1.45 15.80
C LEU A 142 -16.15 -0.38 16.88
N GLU A 143 -16.26 -0.77 18.16
CA GLU A 143 -16.08 0.13 19.31
C GLU A 143 -14.63 0.65 19.44
N ASN A 144 -13.66 -0.14 18.97
CA ASN A 144 -12.25 0.21 18.99
C ASN A 144 -11.72 0.84 17.70
N VAL A 145 -12.61 1.39 16.85
CA VAL A 145 -12.23 2.14 15.65
C VAL A 145 -12.78 3.55 15.72
N THR A 146 -11.92 4.54 15.52
CA THR A 146 -12.31 5.94 15.38
C THR A 146 -12.03 6.41 13.95
N VAL A 147 -13.09 6.82 13.24
CA VAL A 147 -12.97 7.37 11.88
C VAL A 147 -12.94 8.89 11.94
N LEU A 148 -11.83 9.47 11.49
CA LEU A 148 -11.60 10.91 11.40
C LEU A 148 -11.57 11.31 9.93
N THR A 149 -12.60 12.00 9.47
CA THR A 149 -12.69 12.53 8.10
C THR A 149 -12.33 14.01 8.07
N ASN A 150 -12.02 14.53 6.87
CA ASN A 150 -11.58 15.91 6.66
C ASN A 150 -10.34 16.27 7.48
N VAL A 151 -9.40 15.33 7.61
CA VAL A 151 -8.14 15.52 8.33
C VAL A 151 -6.94 15.29 7.42
N ALA A 152 -5.90 16.07 7.57
CA ALA A 152 -4.65 15.95 6.84
C ALA A 152 -3.54 15.47 7.77
N THR A 153 -2.95 14.32 7.50
CA THR A 153 -1.72 13.89 8.19
C THR A 153 -0.63 14.93 7.97
N LYS A 154 0.05 15.32 9.02
CA LYS A 154 1.10 16.35 8.99
C LYS A 154 2.48 15.78 9.23
N GLU A 155 2.62 14.91 10.21
CA GLU A 155 3.91 14.38 10.64
C GLU A 155 3.73 13.06 11.41
N ILE A 156 4.68 12.14 11.24
CA ILE A 156 4.80 10.91 12.02
C ILE A 156 6.02 11.08 12.92
N HIS A 157 5.83 10.87 14.21
CA HIS A 157 6.84 11.11 15.23
C HIS A 157 7.35 9.81 15.84
N GLY A 158 8.59 9.82 16.28
CA GLY A 158 9.21 8.73 17.00
C GLY A 158 10.66 8.98 17.29
N SER A 159 11.30 8.03 17.93
CA SER A 159 12.75 7.98 18.14
C SER A 159 13.35 6.81 17.35
N ASP A 160 13.30 5.60 17.90
CA ASP A 160 13.72 4.37 17.21
C ASP A 160 12.61 3.76 16.35
N GLN A 161 11.35 4.03 16.71
CA GLN A 161 10.13 3.55 16.06
C GLN A 161 9.02 4.61 16.17
N VAL A 162 7.90 4.38 15.49
CA VAL A 162 6.73 5.26 15.58
C VAL A 162 6.20 5.33 17.02
N GLU A 163 5.96 6.55 17.50
CA GLU A 163 5.41 6.85 18.83
C GLU A 163 4.15 7.70 18.77
N ALA A 164 3.98 8.50 17.70
CA ALA A 164 2.79 9.34 17.54
C ALA A 164 2.60 9.77 16.08
N ILE A 165 1.41 10.31 15.80
CA ILE A 165 1.06 10.98 14.54
C ILE A 165 0.39 12.32 14.82
N THR A 166 0.74 13.36 14.07
CA THR A 166 0.05 14.65 14.08
C THR A 166 -0.80 14.78 12.82
N TYR A 167 -2.04 15.22 12.99
CA TYR A 167 -2.93 15.57 11.91
C TYR A 167 -3.57 16.95 12.12
N LEU A 168 -3.92 17.61 11.02
CA LEU A 168 -4.67 18.85 10.98
C LEU A 168 -6.15 18.56 10.73
N ASN A 169 -7.04 19.02 11.58
CA ASN A 169 -8.46 19.07 11.29
C ASN A 169 -8.72 20.23 10.31
N ARG A 170 -9.11 19.91 9.10
CA ARG A 170 -9.27 20.89 8.01
C ARG A 170 -10.51 21.76 8.13
N ALA A 171 -11.44 21.43 9.04
CA ALA A 171 -12.63 22.24 9.28
C ALA A 171 -12.35 23.46 10.16
N ASN A 172 -11.44 23.34 11.13
CA ASN A 172 -11.14 24.39 12.11
C ASN A 172 -9.66 24.79 12.16
N ASN A 173 -8.80 24.13 11.37
CA ASN A 173 -7.34 24.30 11.33
C ASN A 173 -6.63 24.02 12.66
N GLU A 174 -7.21 23.16 13.50
CA GLU A 174 -6.57 22.69 14.73
C GLU A 174 -5.70 21.47 14.47
N GLU A 175 -4.51 21.47 15.06
CA GLU A 175 -3.60 20.32 15.04
C GLU A 175 -3.86 19.44 16.27
N HIS A 176 -3.88 18.14 16.01
CA HIS A 176 -4.07 17.12 17.03
C HIS A 176 -2.95 16.09 16.93
N LYS A 177 -2.50 15.61 18.07
CA LYS A 177 -1.50 14.54 18.19
C LYS A 177 -2.12 13.30 18.82
N ILE A 178 -1.87 12.14 18.21
CA ILE A 178 -2.31 10.84 18.73
C ILE A 178 -1.06 10.01 19.02
N GLU A 179 -0.94 9.50 20.25
CA GLU A 179 0.06 8.52 20.63
C GLU A 179 -0.34 7.14 20.12
N LEU A 180 0.53 6.49 19.36
CA LEU A 180 0.32 5.19 18.73
C LEU A 180 1.66 4.54 18.35
N SER A 181 1.63 3.24 18.03
CA SER A 181 2.84 2.47 17.74
C SER A 181 3.01 2.10 16.27
N GLY A 182 1.99 2.32 15.44
CA GLY A 182 2.05 1.96 14.03
C GLY A 182 1.15 2.78 13.13
N VAL A 183 1.60 3.00 11.89
CA VAL A 183 0.88 3.73 10.85
C VAL A 183 0.84 2.89 9.58
N PHE A 184 -0.38 2.60 9.10
CA PHE A 184 -0.65 1.86 7.88
C PHE A 184 -1.09 2.80 6.78
N VAL A 185 -0.27 2.97 5.74
CA VAL A 185 -0.56 3.90 4.64
C VAL A 185 -1.37 3.17 3.56
N GLN A 186 -2.63 3.57 3.35
CA GLN A 186 -3.63 2.92 2.49
C GLN A 186 -4.31 3.92 1.54
N ILE A 187 -3.52 4.78 0.90
CA ILE A 187 -4.01 5.85 0.00
C ILE A 187 -3.98 5.46 -1.49
N GLY A 188 -3.91 4.18 -1.78
CA GLY A 188 -3.95 3.61 -3.13
C GLY A 188 -2.57 3.29 -3.71
N LEU A 189 -2.60 2.86 -4.98
CA LEU A 189 -1.47 2.41 -5.79
C LEU A 189 -1.10 3.44 -6.85
#